data_f4722cafd03872d2025b7db9939ead45
#
_entry.id   f4722cafd03872d2025b7db9939ead45
#
_cell.length_a   1.000
_cell.length_b   1.000
_cell.length_c   1.000
_cell.angle_alpha   90.00
_cell.angle_beta   90.00
_cell.angle_gamma   90.00
#
_symmetry.space_group_name_H-M   'P 1'
#
loop_
_entity.id
_entity.type
_entity.pdbx_description
1 polymer ?
#
loop_
_entity_poly.entity_id
_entity_poly.type
_entity_poly.pdbx_seq_one_letter_code
_entity_poly.pdbx_strand_id
1 'polypeptide(L)'
;MRTRVVAPFHVERVEPPDGATGVLQDDPVLVRLSAPVNPDRLAEATLEVREADGPVPSRVQTLDGGRVLVCWPRRRLRPGREHLLVARGLRDRRGREAPALASRFTPGPLSGEEIRS
;
A
#
# COMPACT_ATOMS: atom_id res chain seq x y z
N MET A 1 -1.76 37.74 -15.63
CA MET A 1 -2.65 36.55 -15.43
C MET A 1 -1.98 35.55 -14.51
N ARG A 2 -2.75 35.03 -13.58
CA ARG A 2 -2.21 34.08 -12.63
C ARG A 2 -2.41 32.64 -13.12
N THR A 3 -1.36 31.89 -13.16
CA THR A 3 -1.42 30.50 -13.51
C THR A 3 -1.80 29.67 -12.28
N ARG A 4 -2.84 28.85 -12.41
CA ARG A 4 -3.23 27.97 -11.33
C ARG A 4 -2.36 26.73 -11.38
N VAL A 5 -1.70 26.46 -10.27
CA VAL A 5 -0.94 25.24 -10.13
C VAL A 5 -1.82 24.17 -9.47
N VAL A 6 -2.00 23.06 -10.14
CA VAL A 6 -2.76 21.93 -9.60
C VAL A 6 -1.76 20.96 -9.00
N ALA A 7 -1.99 20.59 -7.75
CA ALA A 7 -1.13 19.62 -7.09
C ALA A 7 -1.15 18.30 -7.85
N PRO A 8 0.01 17.66 -8.05
CA PRO A 8 0.06 16.38 -8.74
C PRO A 8 -0.64 15.29 -7.95
N PHE A 9 -1.15 14.29 -8.67
CA PHE A 9 -1.71 13.12 -8.04
C PHE A 9 -0.56 12.26 -7.48
N HIS A 10 -0.62 11.94 -6.20
CA HIS A 10 0.46 11.21 -5.56
C HIS A 10 -0.03 10.44 -4.33
N VAL A 11 0.80 9.52 -3.86
CA VAL A 11 0.57 8.84 -2.60
C VAL A 11 1.00 9.77 -1.48
N GLU A 12 0.07 10.10 -0.59
CA GLU A 12 0.35 10.96 0.55
C GLU A 12 0.96 10.21 1.71
N ARG A 13 0.54 8.96 1.90
CA ARG A 13 0.91 8.19 3.07
C ARG A 13 0.74 6.70 2.81
N VAL A 14 1.62 5.91 3.39
CA VAL A 14 1.50 4.45 3.42
C VAL A 14 1.57 3.98 4.87
N GLU A 15 0.87 2.90 5.16
CA GLU A 15 0.95 2.23 6.45
C GLU A 15 1.07 0.73 6.21
N PRO A 16 2.13 0.10 6.72
CA PRO A 16 3.17 0.68 7.57
C PRO A 16 4.08 1.63 6.78
N PRO A 17 4.67 2.62 7.45
CA PRO A 17 5.60 3.55 6.78
C PRO A 17 6.88 2.85 6.37
N ASP A 18 7.58 3.44 5.41
CA ASP A 18 8.84 2.89 4.90
C ASP A 18 9.83 2.68 6.04
N GLY A 19 10.38 1.49 6.12
CA GLY A 19 11.34 1.13 7.16
C GLY A 19 10.72 0.62 8.46
N ALA A 20 9.39 0.52 8.54
CA ALA A 20 8.73 0.05 9.75
C ALA A 20 9.13 -1.38 10.10
N THR A 21 9.26 -1.65 11.39
CA THR A 21 9.53 -2.99 11.92
C THR A 21 8.46 -3.36 12.94
N GLY A 22 8.36 -4.64 13.27
CA GLY A 22 7.39 -5.08 14.26
C GLY A 22 5.95 -4.98 13.80
N VAL A 23 5.72 -4.91 12.50
CA VAL A 23 4.38 -4.82 11.93
C VAL A 23 3.66 -6.14 12.17
N LEU A 24 2.37 -6.08 12.50
CA LEU A 24 1.59 -7.29 12.71
C LEU A 24 1.45 -8.08 11.41
N GLN A 25 1.55 -9.39 11.53
CA GLN A 25 1.60 -10.30 10.36
C GLN A 25 0.29 -10.35 9.58
N ASP A 26 -0.81 -10.05 10.21
CA ASP A 26 -2.14 -10.11 9.61
C ASP A 26 -2.78 -8.74 9.41
N ASP A 27 -2.03 -7.66 9.68
CA ASP A 27 -2.54 -6.32 9.44
C ASP A 27 -2.59 -6.01 7.95
N PRO A 28 -3.58 -5.23 7.52
CA PRO A 28 -3.61 -4.76 6.14
C PRO A 28 -2.55 -3.69 5.91
N VAL A 29 -2.20 -3.52 4.64
CA VAL A 29 -1.38 -2.42 4.18
C VAL A 29 -2.28 -1.37 3.58
N LEU A 30 -2.00 -0.12 3.87
CA LEU A 30 -2.88 0.99 3.51
C LEU A 30 -2.12 2.04 2.72
N VAL A 31 -2.75 2.55 1.66
CA VAL A 31 -2.21 3.61 0.82
C VAL A 31 -3.23 4.74 0.78
N ARG A 32 -2.80 5.94 1.20
CA ARG A 32 -3.62 7.14 1.14
C ARG A 32 -3.19 8.00 -0.03
N LEU A 33 -4.16 8.43 -0.82
CA LEU A 33 -3.91 9.18 -2.05
C LEU A 33 -4.34 10.64 -1.90
N SER A 34 -3.70 11.51 -2.66
CA SER A 34 -4.01 12.95 -2.66
C SER A 34 -5.36 13.27 -3.30
N ALA A 35 -5.89 12.34 -4.10
CA ALA A 35 -7.19 12.47 -4.74
C ALA A 35 -7.77 11.07 -4.96
N PRO A 36 -9.08 10.97 -5.23
CA PRO A 36 -9.67 9.65 -5.46
C PRO A 36 -9.10 8.96 -6.68
N VAL A 37 -8.82 7.67 -6.55
CA VAL A 37 -8.43 6.83 -7.69
C VAL A 37 -9.63 6.62 -8.61
N ASN A 38 -9.36 6.47 -9.90
CA ASN A 38 -10.41 6.10 -10.85
C ASN A 38 -10.67 4.59 -10.72
N PRO A 39 -11.86 4.19 -10.26
CA PRO A 39 -12.14 2.78 -10.04
C PRO A 39 -12.12 1.96 -11.34
N ASP A 40 -12.43 2.60 -12.47
CA ASP A 40 -12.45 1.92 -13.76
C ASP A 40 -11.05 1.58 -14.27
N ARG A 41 -10.04 2.23 -13.73
CA ARG A 41 -8.64 2.02 -14.12
C ARG A 41 -7.84 1.26 -13.06
N LEU A 42 -8.48 0.88 -11.97
CA LEU A 42 -7.78 0.23 -10.86
C LEU A 42 -7.23 -1.14 -11.24
N ALA A 43 -7.91 -1.85 -12.11
CA ALA A 43 -7.44 -3.17 -12.57
C ALA A 43 -6.13 -3.10 -13.35
N GLU A 44 -5.78 -1.93 -13.89
CA GLU A 44 -4.53 -1.72 -14.64
C GLU A 44 -3.37 -1.37 -13.71
N ALA A 45 -3.67 -1.09 -12.45
CA ALA A 45 -2.65 -0.73 -11.47
C ALA A 45 -2.10 -1.96 -10.78
N THR A 46 -0.90 -1.80 -10.22
CA THR A 46 -0.32 -2.80 -9.34
C THR A 46 -0.33 -2.25 -7.92
N LEU A 47 -0.99 -2.97 -7.02
CA LEU A 47 -0.94 -2.71 -5.60
C LEU A 47 -0.78 -4.06 -4.92
N GLU A 48 0.41 -4.32 -4.39
CA GLU A 48 0.72 -5.64 -3.86
C GLU A 48 1.76 -5.58 -2.76
N VAL A 49 1.70 -6.57 -1.89
CA VAL A 49 2.76 -6.86 -0.93
C VAL A 49 3.62 -7.95 -1.53
N ARG A 50 4.93 -7.78 -1.50
CA ARG A 50 5.88 -8.74 -2.06
C ARG A 50 6.83 -9.26 -1.00
N GLU A 51 7.11 -10.53 -1.12
CA GLU A 51 8.21 -11.20 -0.42
C GLU A 51 9.33 -11.50 -1.41
N ALA A 52 10.42 -12.07 -0.93
CA ALA A 52 11.57 -12.36 -1.78
C ALA A 52 11.23 -13.27 -2.96
N ASP A 53 10.28 -14.18 -2.77
CA ASP A 53 9.88 -15.14 -3.79
C ASP A 53 8.65 -14.73 -4.60
N GLY A 54 8.17 -13.51 -4.44
CA GLY A 54 7.09 -12.99 -5.27
C GLY A 54 5.97 -12.32 -4.49
N PRO A 55 4.88 -11.97 -5.18
CA PRO A 55 3.77 -11.29 -4.54
C PRO A 55 3.02 -12.20 -3.59
N VAL A 56 2.55 -11.61 -2.49
CA VAL A 56 1.67 -12.29 -1.54
C VAL A 56 0.24 -12.12 -2.03
N PRO A 57 -0.52 -13.21 -2.19
CA PRO A 57 -1.92 -13.08 -2.58
C PRO A 57 -2.66 -12.15 -1.63
N SER A 58 -3.40 -11.20 -2.18
CA SER A 58 -4.06 -10.16 -1.39
C SER A 58 -5.38 -9.77 -2.02
N ARG A 59 -6.22 -9.16 -1.20
CA ARG A 59 -7.46 -8.53 -1.65
C ARG A 59 -7.30 -7.03 -1.49
N VAL A 60 -7.67 -6.27 -2.53
CA VAL A 60 -7.63 -4.82 -2.49
C VAL A 60 -9.03 -4.28 -2.32
N GLN A 61 -9.17 -3.31 -1.43
CA GLN A 61 -10.43 -2.64 -1.15
C GLN A 61 -10.21 -1.13 -1.22
N THR A 62 -11.17 -0.41 -1.80
CA THR A 62 -11.15 1.05 -1.79
C THR A 62 -12.03 1.56 -0.66
N LEU A 63 -11.55 2.60 0.03
CA LEU A 63 -12.27 3.28 1.09
C LEU A 63 -12.22 4.79 0.84
N ASP A 64 -13.04 5.52 1.58
CA ASP A 64 -13.05 6.98 1.56
C ASP A 64 -13.18 7.53 0.13
N GLY A 65 -14.16 7.01 -0.60
CA GLY A 65 -14.44 7.49 -1.96
C GLY A 65 -13.33 7.25 -2.96
N GLY A 66 -12.40 6.35 -2.67
CA GLY A 66 -11.26 6.05 -3.54
C GLY A 66 -9.97 6.73 -3.14
N ARG A 67 -9.96 7.45 -2.03
CA ARG A 67 -8.74 8.10 -1.53
C ARG A 67 -7.85 7.15 -0.73
N VAL A 68 -8.40 6.04 -0.28
CA VAL A 68 -7.66 5.06 0.51
C VAL A 68 -7.80 3.70 -0.15
N LEU A 69 -6.66 3.05 -0.35
CA LEU A 69 -6.60 1.68 -0.84
C LEU A 69 -6.07 0.81 0.29
N VAL A 70 -6.76 -0.30 0.54
CA VAL A 70 -6.35 -1.24 1.57
C VAL A 70 -6.04 -2.57 0.91
N CYS A 71 -4.87 -3.10 1.22
CA CYS A 71 -4.41 -4.37 0.71
C CYS A 71 -4.41 -5.37 1.85
N TRP A 72 -5.28 -6.38 1.76
CA TRP A 72 -5.43 -7.41 2.78
C TRP A 72 -4.70 -8.67 2.32
N PRO A 73 -3.53 -8.99 2.91
CA PRO A 73 -2.89 -10.26 2.59
C PRO A 73 -3.80 -11.43 2.95
N ARG A 74 -3.83 -12.42 2.08
CA ARG A 74 -4.69 -13.60 2.30
C ARG A 74 -4.06 -14.64 3.21
N ARG A 75 -2.84 -14.39 3.66
CA ARG A 75 -2.15 -15.20 4.64
C ARG A 75 -1.28 -14.30 5.50
N ARG A 76 -0.84 -14.81 6.62
CA ARG A 76 0.08 -14.08 7.48
C ARG A 76 1.40 -13.87 6.78
N LEU A 77 1.98 -12.70 6.99
CA LEU A 77 3.29 -12.37 6.45
C LEU A 77 4.38 -13.00 7.32
N ARG A 78 5.50 -13.32 6.71
CA ARG A 78 6.60 -14.00 7.41
C ARG A 78 7.34 -13.03 8.32
N PRO A 79 7.46 -13.33 9.62
CA PRO A 79 8.13 -12.42 10.53
C PRO A 79 9.63 -12.35 10.27
N GLY A 80 10.21 -11.18 10.58
CA GLY A 80 11.64 -10.98 10.49
C GLY A 80 12.20 -10.84 9.08
N ARG A 81 11.35 -10.92 8.07
CA ARG A 81 11.78 -10.78 6.67
C ARG A 81 11.24 -9.49 6.10
N GLU A 82 12.08 -8.82 5.33
CA GLU A 82 11.67 -7.58 4.67
C GLU A 82 10.65 -7.86 3.59
N HIS A 83 9.60 -7.06 3.59
CA HIS A 83 8.55 -7.08 2.59
C HIS A 83 8.51 -5.75 1.87
N LEU A 84 7.95 -5.74 0.68
CA LEU A 84 7.73 -4.51 -0.09
C LEU A 84 6.24 -4.30 -0.30
N LEU A 85 5.78 -3.08 -0.08
CA LEU A 85 4.52 -2.62 -0.62
C LEU A 85 4.83 -1.92 -1.93
N VAL A 86 4.28 -2.42 -3.03
CA VAL A 86 4.48 -1.84 -4.36
C VAL A 86 3.17 -1.25 -4.83
N ALA A 87 3.21 0.01 -5.24
CA ALA A 87 2.07 0.70 -5.82
C ALA A 87 2.52 1.40 -7.10
N ARG A 88 1.87 1.10 -8.21
CA ARG A 88 2.19 1.75 -9.49
C ARG A 88 1.00 1.68 -10.43
N GLY A 89 0.98 2.58 -11.39
CA GLY A 89 -0.10 2.62 -12.36
C GLY A 89 -1.41 3.13 -11.80
N LEU A 90 -1.39 3.73 -10.61
CA LEU A 90 -2.59 4.32 -10.02
C LEU A 90 -2.93 5.60 -10.76
N ARG A 91 -4.18 5.72 -11.18
CA ARG A 91 -4.66 6.90 -11.92
C ARG A 91 -5.84 7.53 -11.23
N ASP A 92 -5.86 8.83 -11.20
CA ASP A 92 -7.01 9.57 -10.68
C ASP A 92 -8.09 9.71 -11.75
N ARG A 93 -9.16 10.39 -11.41
CA ARG A 93 -10.32 10.54 -12.32
C ARG A 93 -10.03 11.43 -13.53
N ARG A 94 -8.93 12.16 -13.50
CA ARG A 94 -8.46 12.96 -14.63
C ARG A 94 -7.44 12.21 -15.48
N GLY A 95 -7.15 10.97 -15.14
CA GLY A 95 -6.19 10.15 -15.86
C GLY A 95 -4.74 10.40 -15.51
N ARG A 96 -4.48 11.20 -14.46
CA ARG A 96 -3.11 11.46 -14.01
C ARG A 96 -2.60 10.25 -13.24
N GLU A 97 -1.36 9.88 -13.50
CA GLU A 97 -0.74 8.75 -12.84
C GLU A 97 0.09 9.19 -11.65
N ALA A 98 -0.08 8.53 -10.52
CA ALA A 98 0.76 8.76 -9.36
C ALA A 98 2.15 8.17 -9.59
N PRO A 99 3.22 8.82 -9.09
CA PRO A 99 4.54 8.21 -9.14
C PRO A 99 4.55 6.84 -8.49
N ALA A 100 5.30 5.91 -9.08
CA ALA A 100 5.42 4.57 -8.54
C ALA A 100 6.08 4.62 -7.16
N LEU A 101 5.65 3.73 -6.28
CA LEU A 101 6.13 3.68 -4.91
C LEU A 101 6.51 2.26 -4.56
N ALA A 102 7.64 2.12 -3.84
CA ALA A 102 8.00 0.89 -3.17
C ALA A 102 8.37 1.23 -1.74
N SER A 103 7.68 0.64 -0.78
CA SER A 103 7.88 0.91 0.64
C SER A 103 8.24 -0.40 1.33
N ARG A 104 9.24 -0.36 2.20
CA ARG A 104 9.76 -1.55 2.88
C ARG A 104 9.24 -1.61 4.30
N PHE A 105 8.93 -2.82 4.74
CA PHE A 105 8.56 -3.05 6.14
C PHE A 105 8.91 -4.49 6.54
N THR A 106 9.03 -4.71 7.83
CA THR A 106 9.38 -6.02 8.37
C THR A 106 8.33 -6.43 9.40
N PRO A 107 7.57 -7.49 9.14
CA PRO A 107 6.64 -8.01 10.13
C PRO A 107 7.36 -8.53 11.35
N GLY A 108 6.77 -8.32 12.50
CA GLY A 108 7.23 -8.90 13.74
C GLY A 108 6.49 -10.18 14.06
N PRO A 109 6.80 -10.79 15.20
CA PRO A 109 6.06 -11.95 15.68
C PRO A 109 4.62 -11.56 16.07
N LEU A 110 3.76 -12.55 16.18
CA LEU A 110 2.37 -12.31 16.57
C LEU A 110 2.31 -11.76 18.00
N SER A 111 1.36 -10.85 18.20
CA SER A 111 1.17 -10.24 19.49
C SER A 111 0.87 -11.30 20.56
N GLY A 112 1.62 -11.31 21.64
CA GLY A 112 1.47 -12.22 22.76
C GLY A 112 2.20 -13.53 22.64
N GLU A 113 2.54 -13.97 21.44
CA GLU A 113 3.21 -15.26 21.25
C GLU A 113 4.72 -15.18 21.46
N GLU A 114 5.33 -14.16 20.92
CA GLU A 114 6.78 -13.97 20.98
C GLU A 114 7.27 -13.69 22.38
N ILE A 115 6.40 -13.28 23.26
CA ILE A 115 6.78 -12.96 24.65
C ILE A 115 7.09 -14.24 25.41
N ARG A 116 6.62 -15.33 24.92
CA ARG A 116 6.92 -16.62 25.50
C ARG A 116 8.22 -17.13 24.96
N SER A 117 9.14 -17.02 25.67
CA SER A 117 10.43 -17.55 25.27
C SER A 117 10.80 -18.75 26.08
#